data_194e3eca4cc1e90b6a307d77079528f7
#
_entry.id   194e3eca4cc1e90b6a307d77079528f7
#
_cell.length_a   1.000
_cell.length_b   1.000
_cell.length_c   1.000
_cell.angle_alpha   90.00
_cell.angle_beta   90.00
_cell.angle_gamma   90.00
#
_symmetry.space_group_name_H-M   'P 1'
#
loop_
_entity.id
_entity.type
_entity.pdbx_description
1 polymer ?
#
loop_
_entity_poly.entity_id
_entity_poly.type
_entity_poly.pdbx_seq_one_letter_code
_entity_poly.pdbx_strand_id
1 'polypeptide(L)'
;MSEFDMKPRSRDVTDGIEKAAARGMLRAVGMGDADWDKPQIGIASSWNEITPCNLSLDRLAQGAKEGVHSGGGYPLEFGTISVSDGISMGHEGMHFSLVSREVIADSVETVMMAERLDGSVLLAGCDKSLPGMLMAAARLDLAAVFLYAGSIAPGWVKLSDGTEKPVTIIDAFEAVGACKAGTMSEEDLKRIECAIAPGEGACGGMYTANTMASVAEALGMSLPGSASPPSADRRRDYFAHRSGEAVVNMLRNGITARDILTRKAFENAITVVMALGGSTNAVLHLLAIAREAEVELTLDDFNKIGDKVPHLADMKPFGKYVMNDLDRHGGIPVVMKALLDAGLIHGDALTVTGKTVAENLAEINPDAIDGEVIRSLDNPIHSTGGLTILHGTLAPEGAVVKTAGFDAEVFEGPARVYEGERAAMDALTEGKIGAGDVVVIRQEGPKGGPGMREMLAITGAIKGAGLGKDVLLLTDGRFSGGTTGLCIGHIAPEAVDCGPIALVRDGDLIRVDIAHRSLDLKVDPNELESRKQGWQPQPARYTRGVLAKYTKLVRSASEGAITG
;
A
#
# COMPACT_ATOMS: atom_id res chain seq x y z
N MET A 1 36.41 18.41 -6.36
CA MET A 1 35.01 17.88 -6.43
C MET A 1 34.20 18.98 -7.08
N SER A 2 33.49 18.74 -8.16
CA SER A 2 32.52 19.70 -8.69
C SER A 2 31.45 19.90 -7.61
N GLU A 3 31.26 21.13 -7.20
CA GLU A 3 30.20 21.50 -6.28
C GLU A 3 28.86 21.20 -6.98
N PHE A 4 28.03 20.33 -6.43
CA PHE A 4 26.73 20.04 -7.02
C PHE A 4 25.84 21.28 -6.99
N ASP A 5 25.04 21.45 -8.01
CA ASP A 5 24.12 22.57 -8.12
C ASP A 5 22.99 22.44 -7.09
N MET A 6 23.01 23.30 -6.08
CA MET A 6 21.99 23.33 -5.03
C MET A 6 20.62 23.85 -5.51
N LYS A 7 20.60 24.56 -6.65
CA LYS A 7 19.40 25.17 -7.24
C LYS A 7 19.20 24.71 -8.68
N PRO A 8 19.07 23.40 -8.94
CA PRO A 8 19.00 22.90 -10.31
C PRO A 8 17.79 23.44 -11.08
N ARG A 9 16.77 23.93 -10.40
CA ARG A 9 15.51 24.36 -10.99
C ARG A 9 15.02 25.71 -10.50
N SER A 10 15.09 26.01 -9.18
CA SER A 10 14.52 27.23 -8.60
C SER A 10 15.22 28.51 -9.09
N ARG A 11 16.41 28.42 -9.70
CA ARG A 11 17.01 29.54 -10.42
C ARG A 11 16.12 30.10 -11.52
N ASP A 12 15.25 29.27 -12.12
CA ASP A 12 14.30 29.69 -13.15
C ASP A 12 13.29 30.73 -12.64
N VAL A 13 13.09 30.84 -11.33
CA VAL A 13 12.15 31.78 -10.70
C VAL A 13 12.84 32.82 -9.82
N THR A 14 14.11 32.64 -9.46
CA THR A 14 14.84 33.54 -8.55
C THR A 14 15.94 34.34 -9.24
N ASP A 15 16.63 33.79 -10.26
CA ASP A 15 17.87 34.37 -10.77
C ASP A 15 17.59 35.26 -11.99
N GLY A 16 18.29 36.41 -12.06
CA GLY A 16 18.16 37.37 -13.17
C GLY A 16 17.11 38.46 -12.93
N ILE A 17 17.29 39.58 -13.63
CA ILE A 17 16.43 40.76 -13.50
C ILE A 17 15.00 40.48 -13.99
N GLU A 18 14.84 39.63 -14.98
CA GLU A 18 13.57 39.23 -15.58
C GLU A 18 12.67 38.43 -14.64
N LYS A 19 13.24 37.89 -13.55
CA LYS A 19 12.48 37.14 -12.52
C LYS A 19 11.93 38.03 -11.42
N ALA A 20 12.01 39.35 -11.56
CA ALA A 20 11.50 40.29 -10.53
C ALA A 20 10.01 40.05 -10.18
N ALA A 21 9.17 39.69 -11.16
CA ALA A 21 7.76 39.40 -10.91
C ALA A 21 7.60 38.11 -10.05
N ALA A 22 8.32 37.02 -10.37
CA ALA A 22 8.31 35.79 -9.61
C ALA A 22 8.80 36.02 -8.18
N ARG A 23 9.95 36.72 -8.02
CA ARG A 23 10.44 37.08 -6.66
C ARG A 23 9.44 37.97 -5.91
N GLY A 24 8.74 38.87 -6.61
CA GLY A 24 7.67 39.67 -5.98
C GLY A 24 6.56 38.81 -5.37
N MET A 25 6.15 37.75 -6.05
CA MET A 25 5.17 36.79 -5.53
C MET A 25 5.77 35.97 -4.35
N LEU A 26 7.01 35.51 -4.49
CA LEU A 26 7.70 34.77 -3.42
C LEU A 26 7.93 35.60 -2.16
N ARG A 27 8.14 36.95 -2.30
CA ARG A 27 8.18 37.86 -1.15
C ARG A 27 6.86 37.91 -0.39
N ALA A 28 5.73 37.82 -1.07
CA ALA A 28 4.42 37.84 -0.43
C ALA A 28 4.17 36.59 0.44
N VAL A 29 4.86 35.48 0.16
CA VAL A 29 4.83 34.25 0.96
C VAL A 29 6.01 34.10 1.93
N GLY A 30 6.81 35.17 2.11
CA GLY A 30 7.79 35.29 3.19
C GLY A 30 9.26 35.18 2.78
N MET A 31 9.60 34.92 1.50
CA MET A 31 11.00 34.92 1.05
C MET A 31 11.60 36.33 1.04
N GLY A 32 12.84 36.45 1.50
CA GLY A 32 13.59 37.69 1.51
C GLY A 32 14.87 37.64 0.68
N ASP A 33 15.64 38.74 0.70
CA ASP A 33 16.88 38.84 -0.06
C ASP A 33 17.94 37.80 0.35
N ALA A 34 17.91 37.34 1.61
CA ALA A 34 18.80 36.31 2.13
C ALA A 34 18.42 34.86 1.68
N ASP A 35 17.30 34.71 0.96
CA ASP A 35 16.76 33.38 0.62
C ASP A 35 16.96 33.02 -0.86
N TRP A 36 17.32 34.02 -1.72
CA TRP A 36 17.41 33.77 -3.16
C TRP A 36 18.48 32.77 -3.57
N ASP A 37 19.51 32.58 -2.75
CA ASP A 37 20.59 31.62 -2.99
C ASP A 37 20.28 30.22 -2.42
N LYS A 38 19.17 30.07 -1.69
CA LYS A 38 18.78 28.79 -1.09
C LYS A 38 17.99 27.93 -2.07
N PRO A 39 18.17 26.60 -2.06
CA PRO A 39 17.28 25.70 -2.78
C PRO A 39 15.85 25.77 -2.23
N GLN A 40 14.85 25.70 -3.10
CA GLN A 40 13.45 25.69 -2.74
C GLN A 40 12.95 24.24 -2.62
N ILE A 41 12.49 23.87 -1.44
CA ILE A 41 12.07 22.50 -1.12
C ILE A 41 10.57 22.45 -0.96
N GLY A 42 9.90 21.64 -1.79
CA GLY A 42 8.47 21.36 -1.66
C GLY A 42 8.16 20.49 -0.46
N ILE A 43 7.24 20.92 0.38
CA ILE A 43 6.66 20.10 1.45
C ILE A 43 5.27 19.68 0.96
N ALA A 44 5.22 18.52 0.27
CA ALA A 44 3.96 18.01 -0.26
C ALA A 44 3.21 17.23 0.82
N SER A 45 2.04 17.71 1.22
CA SER A 45 1.27 17.13 2.32
C SER A 45 -0.11 16.66 1.86
N SER A 46 -0.49 15.44 2.24
CA SER A 46 -1.85 14.92 2.05
C SER A 46 -2.75 15.16 3.27
N TRP A 47 -2.42 16.16 4.09
CA TRP A 47 -3.19 16.52 5.27
C TRP A 47 -4.66 16.79 4.97
N ASN A 48 -5.53 16.31 5.83
CA ASN A 48 -6.95 16.67 5.91
C ASN A 48 -7.55 16.25 7.26
N GLU A 49 -8.73 16.80 7.58
CA GLU A 49 -9.51 16.48 8.79
C GLU A 49 -10.53 15.34 8.58
N ILE A 50 -10.54 14.70 7.40
CA ILE A 50 -11.55 13.68 7.04
C ILE A 50 -11.22 12.33 7.68
N THR A 51 -9.92 12.01 7.80
CA THR A 51 -9.47 10.71 8.27
C THR A 51 -8.38 10.84 9.35
N PRO A 52 -8.40 9.99 10.39
CA PRO A 52 -7.36 9.98 11.41
C PRO A 52 -5.96 9.73 10.86
N CYS A 53 -5.85 9.05 9.72
CA CYS A 53 -4.57 8.75 9.06
C CYS A 53 -3.74 9.99 8.76
N ASN A 54 -4.38 11.15 8.50
CA ASN A 54 -3.72 12.34 7.99
C ASN A 54 -3.68 13.50 9.00
N LEU A 55 -4.29 13.35 10.17
CA LEU A 55 -4.40 14.45 11.16
C LEU A 55 -3.03 14.97 11.61
N SER A 56 -2.05 14.10 11.83
CA SER A 56 -0.70 14.48 12.28
C SER A 56 0.12 15.21 11.22
N LEU A 57 -0.27 15.16 9.95
CA LEU A 57 0.57 15.66 8.84
C LEU A 57 0.75 17.18 8.89
N ASP A 58 -0.18 17.96 9.43
CA ASP A 58 0.00 19.40 9.65
C ASP A 58 1.18 19.67 10.60
N ARG A 59 1.21 19.00 11.74
CA ARG A 59 2.29 19.09 12.72
C ARG A 59 3.63 18.62 12.12
N LEU A 60 3.63 17.51 11.38
CA LEU A 60 4.84 16.96 10.78
C LEU A 60 5.38 17.84 9.65
N ALA A 61 4.50 18.53 8.90
CA ALA A 61 4.92 19.50 7.90
C ALA A 61 5.71 20.66 8.52
N GLN A 62 5.31 21.15 9.70
CA GLN A 62 6.07 22.19 10.42
C GLN A 62 7.47 21.68 10.81
N GLY A 63 7.58 20.46 11.36
CA GLY A 63 8.86 19.84 11.68
C GLY A 63 9.77 19.69 10.45
N ALA A 64 9.20 19.24 9.31
CA ALA A 64 9.94 19.13 8.06
C ALA A 64 10.44 20.49 7.55
N LYS A 65 9.62 21.55 7.64
CA LYS A 65 10.02 22.92 7.27
C LYS A 65 11.19 23.41 8.15
N GLU A 66 11.14 23.17 9.46
CA GLU A 66 12.24 23.51 10.36
C GLU A 66 13.54 22.78 9.97
N GLY A 67 13.42 21.49 9.62
CA GLY A 67 14.56 20.69 9.14
C GLY A 67 15.14 21.22 7.83
N VAL A 68 14.31 21.63 6.87
CA VAL A 68 14.77 22.26 5.63
C VAL A 68 15.53 23.56 5.90
N HIS A 69 15.01 24.42 6.78
CA HIS A 69 15.71 25.64 7.18
C HIS A 69 17.05 25.32 7.86
N SER A 70 17.08 24.34 8.76
CA SER A 70 18.33 23.90 9.43
C SER A 70 19.36 23.36 8.44
N GLY A 71 18.90 22.68 7.38
CA GLY A 71 19.74 22.20 6.28
C GLY A 71 20.26 23.29 5.35
N GLY A 72 19.69 24.51 5.41
CA GLY A 72 20.04 25.64 4.55
C GLY A 72 19.19 25.82 3.30
N GLY A 73 18.04 25.11 3.21
CA GLY A 73 17.02 25.29 2.18
C GLY A 73 15.93 26.28 2.57
N TYR A 74 15.00 26.53 1.65
CA TYR A 74 13.77 27.26 1.89
C TYR A 74 12.55 26.36 1.60
N PRO A 75 11.71 26.04 2.60
CA PRO A 75 10.56 25.16 2.43
C PRO A 75 9.34 25.91 1.91
N LEU A 76 8.63 25.30 0.97
CA LEU A 76 7.36 25.75 0.43
C LEU A 76 6.34 24.62 0.52
N GLU A 77 5.37 24.78 1.42
CA GLU A 77 4.33 23.76 1.65
C GLU A 77 3.18 23.89 0.65
N PHE A 78 2.73 22.75 0.14
CA PHE A 78 1.54 22.66 -0.69
C PHE A 78 0.76 21.37 -0.41
N GLY A 79 -0.55 21.40 -0.66
CA GLY A 79 -1.44 20.29 -0.41
C GLY A 79 -1.70 19.41 -1.62
N THR A 80 -1.93 18.12 -1.35
CA THR A 80 -2.56 17.17 -2.27
C THR A 80 -3.72 16.47 -1.59
N ILE A 81 -4.41 15.58 -2.30
CA ILE A 81 -5.57 14.86 -1.77
C ILE A 81 -5.18 13.60 -0.99
N SER A 82 -6.14 13.07 -0.24
CA SER A 82 -6.14 11.69 0.26
C SER A 82 -7.57 11.18 0.37
N VAL A 83 -7.76 9.87 0.18
CA VAL A 83 -9.03 9.17 0.38
C VAL A 83 -8.86 8.19 1.53
N SER A 84 -9.83 8.14 2.43
CA SER A 84 -9.83 7.19 3.54
C SER A 84 -10.43 5.86 3.11
N ASP A 85 -9.60 4.81 3.04
CA ASP A 85 -10.08 3.47 2.74
C ASP A 85 -11.06 2.97 3.81
N GLY A 86 -10.80 3.26 5.08
CA GLY A 86 -11.68 2.87 6.18
C GLY A 86 -13.09 3.47 6.12
N ILE A 87 -13.21 4.72 5.67
CA ILE A 87 -14.51 5.40 5.49
C ILE A 87 -15.18 4.96 4.19
N SER A 88 -14.40 4.75 3.13
CA SER A 88 -14.91 4.40 1.79
C SER A 88 -15.29 2.94 1.63
N MET A 89 -14.91 2.08 2.57
CA MET A 89 -15.14 0.63 2.50
C MET A 89 -16.63 0.28 2.45
N GLY A 90 -16.99 -0.61 1.51
CA GLY A 90 -18.35 -1.13 1.39
C GLY A 90 -19.35 -0.25 0.62
N HIS A 91 -18.92 0.87 0.03
CA HIS A 91 -19.79 1.71 -0.81
C HIS A 91 -19.05 2.28 -2.04
N GLU A 92 -19.76 3.03 -2.89
CA GLU A 92 -19.25 3.59 -4.16
C GLU A 92 -17.98 4.45 -4.01
N GLY A 93 -17.74 5.05 -2.85
CA GLY A 93 -16.54 5.84 -2.56
C GLY A 93 -15.24 5.03 -2.71
N MET A 94 -15.29 3.71 -2.54
CA MET A 94 -14.10 2.86 -2.62
C MET A 94 -13.49 2.80 -4.02
N HIS A 95 -14.26 3.09 -5.09
CA HIS A 95 -13.73 3.24 -6.44
C HIS A 95 -12.72 4.39 -6.56
N PHE A 96 -12.82 5.42 -5.72
CA PHE A 96 -11.91 6.55 -5.74
C PHE A 96 -10.59 6.30 -4.99
N SER A 97 -10.51 5.25 -4.18
CA SER A 97 -9.33 4.96 -3.37
C SER A 97 -8.09 4.77 -4.24
N LEU A 98 -8.03 3.75 -5.11
CA LEU A 98 -6.84 3.53 -5.95
C LEU A 98 -6.62 4.66 -6.96
N VAL A 99 -7.68 5.25 -7.47
CA VAL A 99 -7.61 6.40 -8.39
C VAL A 99 -6.91 7.60 -7.74
N SER A 100 -7.08 7.79 -6.42
CA SER A 100 -6.39 8.87 -5.72
C SER A 100 -4.87 8.74 -5.76
N ARG A 101 -4.31 7.53 -5.89
CA ARG A 101 -2.87 7.30 -6.06
C ARG A 101 -2.32 8.04 -7.27
N GLU A 102 -2.99 7.92 -8.41
CA GLU A 102 -2.61 8.60 -9.65
C GLU A 102 -2.77 10.12 -9.53
N VAL A 103 -3.92 10.58 -8.99
CA VAL A 103 -4.19 12.01 -8.80
C VAL A 103 -3.16 12.65 -7.86
N ILE A 104 -2.73 11.95 -6.82
CA ILE A 104 -1.68 12.42 -5.90
C ILE A 104 -0.37 12.58 -6.66
N ALA A 105 0.07 11.55 -7.40
CA ALA A 105 1.30 11.60 -8.19
C ALA A 105 1.26 12.77 -9.20
N ASP A 106 0.18 12.91 -9.96
CA ASP A 106 -0.02 13.97 -10.95
C ASP A 106 -0.04 15.36 -10.32
N SER A 107 -0.69 15.53 -9.16
CA SER A 107 -0.79 16.83 -8.49
C SER A 107 0.56 17.28 -7.92
N VAL A 108 1.31 16.36 -7.31
CA VAL A 108 2.65 16.65 -6.79
C VAL A 108 3.60 17.00 -7.94
N GLU A 109 3.61 16.18 -9.00
CA GLU A 109 4.39 16.48 -10.21
C GLU A 109 4.04 17.87 -10.76
N THR A 110 2.75 18.18 -10.89
CA THR A 110 2.28 19.44 -11.46
C THR A 110 2.84 20.64 -10.69
N VAL A 111 2.75 20.64 -9.36
CA VAL A 111 3.27 21.73 -8.52
C VAL A 111 4.79 21.80 -8.59
N MET A 112 5.47 20.68 -8.36
CA MET A 112 6.93 20.63 -8.36
C MET A 112 7.55 21.11 -9.68
N MET A 113 6.91 20.77 -10.81
CA MET A 113 7.37 21.15 -12.14
C MET A 113 7.03 22.62 -12.49
N ALA A 114 5.82 23.06 -12.16
CA ALA A 114 5.36 24.42 -12.47
C ALA A 114 6.09 25.48 -11.63
N GLU A 115 6.25 25.24 -10.34
CA GLU A 115 6.89 26.17 -9.39
C GLU A 115 8.41 26.00 -9.33
N ARG A 116 8.97 25.07 -10.08
CA ARG A 116 10.42 24.83 -10.26
C ARG A 116 11.13 24.51 -8.94
N LEU A 117 10.52 23.68 -8.10
CA LEU A 117 11.10 23.28 -6.81
C LEU A 117 12.27 22.30 -7.02
N ASP A 118 13.30 22.40 -6.18
CA ASP A 118 14.57 21.68 -6.33
C ASP A 118 14.55 20.28 -5.72
N GLY A 119 13.72 20.05 -4.70
CA GLY A 119 13.56 18.78 -4.01
C GLY A 119 12.29 18.76 -3.19
N SER A 120 11.97 17.64 -2.55
CA SER A 120 10.71 17.49 -1.81
C SER A 120 10.81 16.63 -0.56
N VAL A 121 10.01 16.98 0.47
CA VAL A 121 9.60 16.07 1.54
C VAL A 121 8.13 15.70 1.29
N LEU A 122 7.84 14.40 1.22
CA LEU A 122 6.56 13.86 0.77
C LEU A 122 5.84 13.22 1.96
N LEU A 123 4.79 13.87 2.47
CA LEU A 123 4.08 13.49 3.68
C LEU A 123 2.79 12.75 3.35
N ALA A 124 2.67 11.51 3.85
CA ALA A 124 1.52 10.66 3.57
C ALA A 124 1.07 9.84 4.79
N GLY A 125 -0.23 9.58 4.90
CA GLY A 125 -0.81 8.83 6.04
C GLY A 125 -1.72 7.67 5.63
N CYS A 126 -2.56 7.82 4.61
CA CYS A 126 -3.55 6.81 4.23
C CYS A 126 -3.07 5.96 3.04
N ASP A 127 -3.66 4.79 2.88
CA ASP A 127 -3.25 3.67 2.02
C ASP A 127 -2.70 4.04 0.65
N LYS A 128 -3.36 4.92 -0.08
CA LYS A 128 -3.02 5.25 -1.48
C LYS A 128 -2.17 6.52 -1.59
N SER A 129 -2.11 7.34 -0.52
CA SER A 129 -1.23 8.51 -0.49
C SER A 129 0.25 8.09 -0.40
N LEU A 130 0.56 6.98 0.29
CA LEU A 130 1.94 6.50 0.37
C LEU A 130 2.52 6.14 -1.01
N PRO A 131 1.91 5.20 -1.76
CA PRO A 131 2.44 4.88 -3.09
C PRO A 131 2.32 6.03 -4.07
N GLY A 132 1.30 6.89 -3.99
CA GLY A 132 1.17 8.08 -4.85
C GLY A 132 2.33 9.05 -4.69
N MET A 133 2.76 9.31 -3.44
CA MET A 133 3.94 10.14 -3.16
C MET A 133 5.24 9.49 -3.66
N LEU A 134 5.41 8.17 -3.48
CA LEU A 134 6.59 7.46 -3.98
C LEU A 134 6.63 7.42 -5.53
N MET A 135 5.48 7.31 -6.20
CA MET A 135 5.37 7.45 -7.66
C MET A 135 5.80 8.85 -8.10
N ALA A 136 5.33 9.90 -7.41
CA ALA A 136 5.76 11.28 -7.71
C ALA A 136 7.27 11.46 -7.55
N ALA A 137 7.87 10.92 -6.48
CA ALA A 137 9.32 10.96 -6.28
C ALA A 137 10.08 10.29 -7.43
N ALA A 138 9.63 9.08 -7.82
CA ALA A 138 10.23 8.29 -8.89
C ALA A 138 10.15 9.00 -10.25
N ARG A 139 8.97 9.58 -10.57
CA ARG A 139 8.70 10.29 -11.84
C ARG A 139 9.50 11.57 -11.98
N LEU A 140 9.57 12.36 -10.90
CA LEU A 140 10.27 13.64 -10.87
C LEU A 140 11.80 13.51 -10.92
N ASP A 141 12.32 12.44 -10.36
CA ASP A 141 13.76 12.18 -10.23
C ASP A 141 14.55 13.35 -9.64
N LEU A 142 14.04 13.93 -8.56
CA LEU A 142 14.68 14.97 -7.77
C LEU A 142 15.10 14.41 -6.42
N ALA A 143 15.86 15.17 -5.63
CA ALA A 143 16.06 14.86 -4.23
C ALA A 143 14.70 14.78 -3.53
N ALA A 144 14.38 13.63 -2.95
CA ALA A 144 13.09 13.39 -2.32
C ALA A 144 13.22 12.50 -1.07
N VAL A 145 12.55 12.88 0.02
CA VAL A 145 12.46 12.08 1.24
C VAL A 145 10.99 11.83 1.55
N PHE A 146 10.63 10.57 1.72
CA PHE A 146 9.29 10.18 2.13
C PHE A 146 9.14 10.19 3.64
N LEU A 147 8.01 10.71 4.15
CA LEU A 147 7.68 10.76 5.58
C LEU A 147 6.27 10.20 5.82
N TYR A 148 6.21 9.11 6.59
CA TYR A 148 4.96 8.48 6.99
C TYR A 148 4.34 9.16 8.22
N ALA A 149 3.01 9.32 8.24
CA ALA A 149 2.28 9.89 9.37
C ALA A 149 2.31 9.03 10.65
N GLY A 150 2.51 7.73 10.52
CA GLY A 150 2.49 6.77 11.61
C GLY A 150 1.20 6.01 11.76
N SER A 151 1.26 4.86 12.44
CA SER A 151 0.10 4.03 12.75
C SER A 151 -0.67 4.56 13.96
N ILE A 152 -1.98 4.27 14.00
CA ILE A 152 -2.81 4.50 15.18
C ILE A 152 -2.49 3.47 16.28
N ALA A 153 -2.56 3.87 17.52
CA ALA A 153 -2.51 2.92 18.64
C ALA A 153 -3.76 2.02 18.63
N PRO A 154 -3.67 0.75 19.06
CA PRO A 154 -4.86 -0.07 19.24
C PRO A 154 -5.74 0.52 20.33
N GLY A 155 -7.05 0.51 20.11
CA GLY A 155 -8.01 0.84 21.15
C GLY A 155 -8.21 -0.31 22.12
N TRP A 156 -8.83 -0.05 23.25
CA TRP A 156 -9.19 -1.06 24.27
C TRP A 156 -10.68 -1.03 24.53
N VAL A 157 -11.31 -2.18 24.58
CA VAL A 157 -12.73 -2.31 24.84
C VAL A 157 -12.97 -3.31 25.97
N LYS A 158 -13.95 -3.00 26.81
CA LYS A 158 -14.54 -3.92 27.78
C LYS A 158 -15.95 -4.27 27.31
N LEU A 159 -16.18 -5.53 26.96
CA LEU A 159 -17.48 -6.07 26.53
C LEU A 159 -18.41 -6.34 27.71
N SER A 160 -19.69 -6.55 27.42
CA SER A 160 -20.73 -6.81 28.42
C SER A 160 -20.51 -8.11 29.23
N ASP A 161 -19.82 -9.09 28.64
CA ASP A 161 -19.43 -10.33 29.30
C ASP A 161 -18.20 -10.19 30.23
N GLY A 162 -17.63 -8.96 30.30
CA GLY A 162 -16.43 -8.65 31.08
C GLY A 162 -15.11 -8.86 30.34
N THR A 163 -15.12 -9.35 29.12
CA THR A 163 -13.91 -9.51 28.28
C THR A 163 -13.28 -8.16 27.99
N GLU A 164 -11.99 -8.02 28.27
CA GLU A 164 -11.18 -6.85 27.91
C GLU A 164 -10.18 -7.24 26.82
N LYS A 165 -10.18 -6.50 25.70
CA LYS A 165 -9.27 -6.80 24.58
C LYS A 165 -8.88 -5.54 23.80
N PRO A 166 -7.70 -5.55 23.13
CA PRO A 166 -7.37 -4.55 22.15
C PRO A 166 -8.21 -4.73 20.89
N VAL A 167 -8.58 -3.60 20.27
CA VAL A 167 -9.39 -3.58 19.04
C VAL A 167 -8.80 -2.66 17.98
N THR A 168 -9.07 -3.00 16.73
CA THR A 168 -8.68 -2.25 15.53
C THR A 168 -9.90 -2.09 14.62
N ILE A 169 -9.75 -1.40 13.50
CA ILE A 169 -10.83 -1.24 12.50
C ILE A 169 -11.41 -2.59 12.03
N ILE A 170 -10.61 -3.64 11.95
CA ILE A 170 -11.08 -4.97 11.52
C ILE A 170 -12.05 -5.57 12.53
N ASP A 171 -11.79 -5.37 13.83
CA ASP A 171 -12.69 -5.83 14.89
C ASP A 171 -14.10 -5.22 14.75
N ALA A 172 -14.21 -3.98 14.21
CA ALA A 172 -15.52 -3.37 13.94
C ALA A 172 -16.26 -4.07 12.78
N PHE A 173 -15.56 -4.41 11.68
CA PHE A 173 -16.18 -5.15 10.58
C PHE A 173 -16.63 -6.56 11.02
N GLU A 174 -15.82 -7.25 11.80
CA GLU A 174 -16.19 -8.55 12.38
C GLU A 174 -17.39 -8.42 13.34
N ALA A 175 -17.41 -7.40 14.19
CA ALA A 175 -18.50 -7.12 15.12
C ALA A 175 -19.82 -6.81 14.41
N VAL A 176 -19.79 -6.09 13.28
CA VAL A 176 -20.98 -5.88 12.43
C VAL A 176 -21.54 -7.21 11.93
N GLY A 177 -20.66 -8.11 11.47
CA GLY A 177 -21.06 -9.47 11.05
C GLY A 177 -21.68 -10.27 12.18
N ALA A 178 -21.04 -10.28 13.36
CA ALA A 178 -21.53 -10.99 14.55
C ALA A 178 -22.87 -10.43 15.05
N CYS A 179 -23.05 -9.11 15.03
CA CYS A 179 -24.31 -8.46 15.40
C CYS A 179 -25.44 -8.85 14.45
N LYS A 180 -25.20 -8.83 13.12
CA LYS A 180 -26.17 -9.29 12.11
C LYS A 180 -26.54 -10.76 12.25
N ALA A 181 -25.58 -11.60 12.67
CA ALA A 181 -25.81 -13.02 12.95
C ALA A 181 -26.50 -13.26 14.31
N GLY A 182 -26.74 -12.23 15.12
CA GLY A 182 -27.36 -12.33 16.44
C GLY A 182 -26.43 -12.92 17.54
N THR A 183 -25.12 -13.01 17.30
CA THR A 183 -24.11 -13.54 18.24
C THR A 183 -23.43 -12.45 19.06
N MET A 184 -23.67 -11.16 18.75
CA MET A 184 -23.19 -10.00 19.50
C MET A 184 -24.33 -8.99 19.67
N SER A 185 -24.35 -8.29 20.81
CA SER A 185 -25.32 -7.22 21.08
C SER A 185 -24.95 -5.93 20.35
N GLU A 186 -25.95 -5.09 20.03
CA GLU A 186 -25.71 -3.74 19.50
C GLU A 186 -24.93 -2.86 20.49
N GLU A 187 -25.08 -3.08 21.80
CA GLU A 187 -24.35 -2.37 22.84
C GLU A 187 -22.85 -2.69 22.77
N ASP A 188 -22.46 -3.94 22.60
CA ASP A 188 -21.06 -4.33 22.46
C ASP A 188 -20.47 -3.87 21.13
N LEU A 189 -21.25 -3.92 20.04
CA LEU A 189 -20.86 -3.31 18.77
C LEU A 189 -20.55 -1.81 18.97
N LYS A 190 -21.41 -1.07 19.68
CA LYS A 190 -21.20 0.35 19.97
C LYS A 190 -19.94 0.61 20.82
N ARG A 191 -19.65 -0.27 21.79
CA ARG A 191 -18.41 -0.20 22.59
C ARG A 191 -17.17 -0.36 21.71
N ILE A 192 -17.19 -1.33 20.78
CA ILE A 192 -16.10 -1.55 19.81
C ILE A 192 -15.96 -0.32 18.90
N GLU A 193 -17.06 0.19 18.33
CA GLU A 193 -17.07 1.40 17.48
C GLU A 193 -16.38 2.58 18.17
N CYS A 194 -16.67 2.82 19.43
CA CYS A 194 -16.06 3.91 20.19
C CYS A 194 -14.56 3.72 20.50
N ALA A 195 -14.06 2.50 20.41
CA ALA A 195 -12.69 2.15 20.81
C ALA A 195 -11.70 2.00 19.65
N ILE A 196 -12.16 1.65 18.43
CA ILE A 196 -11.27 1.26 17.30
C ILE A 196 -10.33 2.34 16.81
N ALA A 197 -10.63 3.62 17.06
CA ALA A 197 -9.85 4.76 16.58
C ALA A 197 -9.61 5.77 17.72
N PRO A 198 -8.67 5.48 18.65
CA PRO A 198 -8.49 6.31 19.86
C PRO A 198 -7.74 7.63 19.60
N GLY A 199 -7.35 7.94 18.37
CA GLY A 199 -6.62 9.16 18.03
C GLY A 199 -6.18 9.20 16.56
N GLU A 200 -5.09 9.91 16.31
CA GLU A 200 -4.48 10.07 14.99
C GLU A 200 -3.68 8.83 14.58
N GLY A 201 -3.53 8.63 13.26
CA GLY A 201 -2.70 7.59 12.65
C GLY A 201 -3.45 6.69 11.68
N ALA A 202 -2.69 5.98 10.85
CA ALA A 202 -3.21 4.97 9.93
C ALA A 202 -3.55 3.67 10.67
N CYS A 203 -4.30 2.76 10.04
CA CYS A 203 -4.70 1.49 10.64
C CYS A 203 -3.51 0.72 11.24
N GLY A 204 -3.70 0.14 12.45
CA GLY A 204 -2.59 -0.40 13.25
C GLY A 204 -1.99 -1.73 12.77
N GLY A 205 -2.74 -2.55 12.01
CA GLY A 205 -2.24 -3.84 11.50
C GLY A 205 -1.30 -3.69 10.30
N MET A 206 -0.69 -4.80 9.84
CA MET A 206 0.14 -4.85 8.64
C MET A 206 -0.76 -4.87 7.38
N TYR A 207 -1.61 -3.83 7.28
CA TYR A 207 -2.43 -3.53 6.14
C TYR A 207 -1.65 -2.65 5.17
N THR A 208 -2.32 -2.03 4.19
CA THR A 208 -1.62 -1.36 3.09
C THR A 208 -0.74 -0.20 3.57
N ALA A 209 -1.21 0.66 4.48
CA ALA A 209 -0.45 1.82 4.93
C ALA A 209 0.87 1.43 5.63
N ASN A 210 0.82 0.53 6.63
CA ASN A 210 2.03 0.07 7.32
C ASN A 210 2.94 -0.76 6.40
N THR A 211 2.38 -1.56 5.49
CA THR A 211 3.17 -2.26 4.46
C THR A 211 3.93 -1.28 3.58
N MET A 212 3.26 -0.23 3.07
CA MET A 212 3.91 0.75 2.20
C MET A 212 4.87 1.68 2.95
N ALA A 213 4.66 1.94 4.24
CA ALA A 213 5.63 2.62 5.09
C ALA A 213 6.92 1.77 5.25
N SER A 214 6.76 0.47 5.51
CA SER A 214 7.88 -0.49 5.59
C SER A 214 8.60 -0.62 4.24
N VAL A 215 7.84 -0.62 3.14
CA VAL A 215 8.38 -0.58 1.76
C VAL A 215 9.21 0.69 1.54
N ALA A 216 8.72 1.87 1.93
CA ALA A 216 9.45 3.13 1.75
C ALA A 216 10.79 3.12 2.50
N GLU A 217 10.83 2.53 3.69
CA GLU A 217 12.07 2.35 4.47
C GLU A 217 13.02 1.33 3.80
N ALA A 218 12.49 0.20 3.34
CA ALA A 218 13.28 -0.83 2.66
C ALA A 218 13.80 -0.39 1.28
N LEU A 219 13.05 0.46 0.56
CA LEU A 219 13.50 1.13 -0.67
C LEU A 219 14.63 2.13 -0.40
N GLY A 220 14.81 2.57 0.85
CA GLY A 220 15.74 3.64 1.21
C GLY A 220 15.18 5.05 1.02
N MET A 221 13.87 5.22 0.71
CA MET A 221 13.23 6.51 0.46
C MET A 221 12.78 7.24 1.72
N SER A 222 12.81 6.59 2.89
CA SER A 222 12.55 7.20 4.19
C SER A 222 13.71 6.93 5.17
N LEU A 223 13.76 7.70 6.24
CA LEU A 223 14.80 7.55 7.25
C LEU A 223 14.66 6.21 7.99
N PRO A 224 15.77 5.50 8.29
CA PRO A 224 15.73 4.25 9.04
C PRO A 224 15.02 4.41 10.39
N GLY A 225 14.09 3.49 10.67
CA GLY A 225 13.25 3.50 11.88
C GLY A 225 12.05 4.43 11.82
N SER A 226 11.81 5.12 10.70
CA SER A 226 10.68 6.05 10.57
C SER A 226 9.36 5.37 10.24
N ALA A 227 9.32 4.12 9.77
CA ALA A 227 8.09 3.43 9.42
C ALA A 227 7.25 3.02 10.64
N SER A 228 7.89 2.62 11.73
CA SER A 228 7.25 1.89 12.84
C SER A 228 6.62 2.76 13.94
N PRO A 229 7.19 3.89 14.37
CA PRO A 229 6.64 4.66 15.49
C PRO A 229 5.18 5.06 15.28
N PRO A 230 4.34 5.01 16.33
CA PRO A 230 2.95 5.47 16.25
C PRO A 230 2.83 6.95 15.88
N SER A 231 1.69 7.36 15.33
CA SER A 231 1.44 8.74 14.91
C SER A 231 1.59 9.75 16.06
N ALA A 232 1.11 9.42 17.24
CA ALA A 232 1.18 10.27 18.43
C ALA A 232 2.55 10.26 19.13
N ASP A 233 3.52 9.47 18.67
CA ASP A 233 4.86 9.39 19.26
C ASP A 233 5.71 10.61 18.87
N ARG A 234 6.41 11.21 19.85
CA ARG A 234 7.29 12.37 19.61
C ARG A 234 8.45 12.09 18.67
N ARG A 235 8.85 10.83 18.49
CA ARG A 235 9.84 10.44 17.47
C ARG A 235 9.40 10.84 16.07
N ARG A 236 8.09 10.99 15.80
CA ARG A 236 7.58 11.51 14.53
C ARG A 236 8.07 12.93 14.24
N ASP A 237 8.09 13.80 15.25
CA ASP A 237 8.57 15.17 15.11
C ASP A 237 10.09 15.19 14.81
N TYR A 238 10.85 14.32 15.47
CA TYR A 238 12.27 14.12 15.16
C TYR A 238 12.48 13.66 13.71
N PHE A 239 11.73 12.63 13.24
CA PHE A 239 11.83 12.15 11.87
C PHE A 239 11.41 13.21 10.86
N ALA A 240 10.41 14.03 11.17
CA ALA A 240 9.98 15.12 10.31
C ALA A 240 11.11 16.15 10.11
N HIS A 241 11.70 16.62 11.21
CA HIS A 241 12.84 17.54 11.15
C HIS A 241 14.03 16.94 10.39
N ARG A 242 14.40 15.69 10.70
CA ARG A 242 15.53 14.99 10.03
C ARG A 242 15.26 14.76 8.55
N SER A 243 14.01 14.56 8.14
CA SER A 243 13.65 14.42 6.72
C SER A 243 13.87 15.72 5.95
N GLY A 244 13.57 16.87 6.58
CA GLY A 244 13.87 18.18 6.01
C GLY A 244 15.38 18.44 5.85
N GLU A 245 16.20 18.04 6.83
CA GLU A 245 17.67 18.12 6.70
C GLU A 245 18.19 17.16 5.62
N ALA A 246 17.64 15.94 5.57
CA ALA A 246 18.09 14.89 4.66
C ALA A 246 17.88 15.28 3.18
N VAL A 247 16.74 15.87 2.81
CA VAL A 247 16.49 16.29 1.42
C VAL A 247 17.48 17.35 0.95
N VAL A 248 17.83 18.31 1.83
CA VAL A 248 18.85 19.32 1.49
C VAL A 248 20.24 18.70 1.39
N ASN A 249 20.54 17.69 2.23
CA ASN A 249 21.79 16.95 2.14
C ASN A 249 21.87 16.09 0.87
N MET A 250 20.76 15.51 0.42
CA MET A 250 20.69 14.81 -0.88
C MET A 250 21.07 15.75 -2.03
N LEU A 251 20.48 16.96 -2.08
CA LEU A 251 20.85 17.97 -3.09
C LEU A 251 22.34 18.29 -3.05
N ARG A 252 22.90 18.50 -1.85
CA ARG A 252 24.33 18.80 -1.66
C ARG A 252 25.23 17.69 -2.19
N ASN A 253 24.79 16.46 -2.16
CA ASN A 253 25.52 15.28 -2.64
C ASN A 253 25.12 14.85 -4.07
N GLY A 254 24.19 15.56 -4.71
CA GLY A 254 23.71 15.24 -6.05
C GLY A 254 22.95 13.91 -6.12
N ILE A 255 22.26 13.52 -5.02
CA ILE A 255 21.48 12.28 -4.95
C ILE A 255 20.05 12.58 -5.36
N THR A 256 19.53 11.83 -6.33
CA THR A 256 18.12 11.88 -6.78
C THR A 256 17.33 10.66 -6.31
N ALA A 257 16.02 10.68 -6.53
CA ALA A 257 15.16 9.56 -6.17
C ALA A 257 15.52 8.27 -6.94
N ARG A 258 15.88 8.35 -8.22
CA ARG A 258 16.23 7.18 -9.03
C ARG A 258 17.62 6.61 -8.71
N ASP A 259 18.53 7.39 -8.11
CA ASP A 259 19.78 6.84 -7.59
C ASP A 259 19.52 5.84 -6.43
N ILE A 260 18.40 6.02 -5.72
CA ILE A 260 17.94 5.16 -4.61
C ILE A 260 17.02 4.07 -5.13
N LEU A 261 16.03 4.40 -5.98
CA LEU A 261 15.01 3.50 -6.49
C LEU A 261 15.56 2.57 -7.57
N THR A 262 16.56 1.78 -7.23
CA THR A 262 17.23 0.83 -8.10
C THR A 262 16.58 -0.55 -8.01
N ARG A 263 16.90 -1.45 -8.95
CA ARG A 263 16.46 -2.86 -8.90
C ARG A 263 16.74 -3.50 -7.53
N LYS A 264 17.91 -3.27 -6.93
CA LYS A 264 18.27 -3.77 -5.60
C LYS A 264 17.34 -3.25 -4.50
N ALA A 265 16.97 -1.97 -4.57
CA ALA A 265 16.05 -1.38 -3.61
C ALA A 265 14.65 -2.02 -3.69
N PHE A 266 14.14 -2.30 -4.91
CA PHE A 266 12.87 -3.01 -5.08
C PHE A 266 12.94 -4.46 -4.58
N GLU A 267 14.05 -5.16 -4.79
CA GLU A 267 14.25 -6.50 -4.24
C GLU A 267 14.27 -6.49 -2.71
N ASN A 268 14.92 -5.50 -2.08
CA ASN A 268 14.86 -5.29 -0.63
C ASN A 268 13.43 -5.04 -0.15
N ALA A 269 12.68 -4.20 -0.86
CA ALA A 269 11.29 -3.90 -0.50
C ALA A 269 10.39 -5.13 -0.59
N ILE A 270 10.49 -5.93 -1.66
CA ILE A 270 9.75 -7.19 -1.79
C ILE A 270 10.13 -8.15 -0.65
N THR A 271 11.42 -8.27 -0.35
CA THR A 271 11.91 -9.12 0.76
C THR A 271 11.28 -8.74 2.09
N VAL A 272 11.22 -7.45 2.40
CA VAL A 272 10.58 -6.96 3.63
C VAL A 272 9.07 -7.23 3.62
N VAL A 273 8.37 -7.02 2.50
CA VAL A 273 6.94 -7.37 2.37
C VAL A 273 6.71 -8.85 2.64
N MET A 274 7.55 -9.73 2.08
CA MET A 274 7.46 -11.19 2.26
C MET A 274 7.69 -11.58 3.72
N ALA A 275 8.71 -11.02 4.37
CA ALA A 275 9.06 -11.31 5.76
C ALA A 275 8.00 -10.82 6.76
N LEU A 276 7.30 -9.72 6.46
CA LEU A 276 6.25 -9.15 7.31
C LEU A 276 4.87 -9.75 7.06
N GLY A 277 4.67 -10.57 6.02
CA GLY A 277 3.34 -10.99 5.59
C GLY A 277 2.46 -9.78 5.20
N GLY A 278 3.01 -8.86 4.41
CA GLY A 278 2.39 -7.59 4.06
C GLY A 278 1.11 -7.70 3.21
N SER A 279 0.53 -6.57 2.87
CA SER A 279 -0.69 -6.47 2.05
C SER A 279 -0.43 -6.87 0.59
N THR A 280 -1.38 -7.58 -0.04
CA THR A 280 -1.38 -7.87 -1.48
C THR A 280 -1.31 -6.60 -2.33
N ASN A 281 -1.80 -5.47 -1.82
CA ASN A 281 -1.70 -4.17 -2.49
C ASN A 281 -0.26 -3.74 -2.77
N ALA A 282 0.71 -4.22 -1.98
CA ALA A 282 2.13 -3.92 -2.22
C ALA A 282 2.60 -4.40 -3.61
N VAL A 283 2.03 -5.48 -4.13
CA VAL A 283 2.34 -5.98 -5.48
C VAL A 283 2.00 -4.90 -6.53
N LEU A 284 0.74 -4.42 -6.51
CA LEU A 284 0.31 -3.33 -7.40
C LEU A 284 1.15 -2.06 -7.25
N HIS A 285 1.44 -1.68 -6.00
CA HIS A 285 2.12 -0.41 -5.74
C HIS A 285 3.61 -0.47 -6.07
N LEU A 286 4.29 -1.58 -5.82
CA LEU A 286 5.70 -1.75 -6.20
C LEU A 286 5.87 -1.79 -7.72
N LEU A 287 4.96 -2.46 -8.46
CA LEU A 287 4.97 -2.43 -9.93
C LEU A 287 4.78 -0.98 -10.44
N ALA A 288 3.85 -0.23 -9.85
CA ALA A 288 3.59 1.15 -10.24
C ALA A 288 4.80 2.07 -9.97
N ILE A 289 5.40 1.98 -8.78
CA ILE A 289 6.57 2.79 -8.41
C ILE A 289 7.77 2.41 -9.27
N ALA A 290 7.99 1.11 -9.53
CA ALA A 290 9.07 0.63 -10.39
C ALA A 290 8.93 1.16 -11.83
N ARG A 291 7.70 1.18 -12.36
CA ARG A 291 7.41 1.76 -13.67
C ARG A 291 7.80 3.23 -13.74
N GLU A 292 7.41 4.03 -12.74
CA GLU A 292 7.78 5.46 -12.66
C GLU A 292 9.29 5.67 -12.47
N ALA A 293 9.96 4.74 -11.79
CA ALA A 293 11.41 4.75 -11.62
C ALA A 293 12.18 4.22 -12.84
N GLU A 294 11.49 3.77 -13.89
CA GLU A 294 12.07 3.11 -15.08
C GLU A 294 12.85 1.83 -14.73
N VAL A 295 12.43 1.13 -13.67
CA VAL A 295 13.00 -0.16 -13.24
C VAL A 295 12.11 -1.30 -13.72
N GLU A 296 12.69 -2.26 -14.41
CA GLU A 296 11.99 -3.47 -14.81
C GLU A 296 11.67 -4.33 -13.59
N LEU A 297 10.38 -4.53 -13.32
CA LEU A 297 9.86 -5.37 -12.25
C LEU A 297 8.64 -6.13 -12.76
N THR A 298 8.59 -7.43 -12.48
CA THR A 298 7.53 -8.33 -12.93
C THR A 298 6.86 -9.04 -11.76
N LEU A 299 5.67 -9.59 -11.98
CA LEU A 299 4.99 -10.43 -10.98
C LEU A 299 5.83 -11.65 -10.55
N ASP A 300 6.57 -12.26 -11.48
CA ASP A 300 7.43 -13.42 -11.18
C ASP A 300 8.56 -13.11 -10.21
N ASP A 301 8.99 -11.86 -10.11
CA ASP A 301 10.04 -11.45 -9.17
C ASP A 301 9.58 -11.61 -7.72
N PHE A 302 8.28 -11.40 -7.45
CA PHE A 302 7.70 -11.63 -6.12
C PHE A 302 7.81 -13.09 -5.72
N ASN A 303 7.52 -14.03 -6.63
CA ASN A 303 7.68 -15.45 -6.37
C ASN A 303 9.14 -15.85 -6.15
N LYS A 304 10.05 -15.39 -7.03
CA LYS A 304 11.50 -15.71 -6.94
C LYS A 304 12.11 -15.25 -5.61
N ILE A 305 11.69 -14.11 -5.11
CA ILE A 305 12.14 -13.57 -3.82
C ILE A 305 11.43 -14.29 -2.67
N GLY A 306 10.11 -14.44 -2.75
CA GLY A 306 9.30 -15.08 -1.72
C GLY A 306 9.71 -16.53 -1.42
N ASP A 307 10.25 -17.26 -2.41
CA ASP A 307 10.78 -18.62 -2.22
C ASP A 307 11.95 -18.70 -1.24
N LYS A 308 12.69 -17.61 -1.10
CA LYS A 308 13.92 -17.52 -0.30
C LYS A 308 13.73 -16.82 1.04
N VAL A 309 12.63 -16.10 1.18
CA VAL A 309 12.39 -15.23 2.32
C VAL A 309 11.31 -15.82 3.22
N PRO A 310 11.63 -16.22 4.45
CA PRO A 310 10.64 -16.75 5.38
C PRO A 310 9.72 -15.65 5.91
N HIS A 311 8.47 -16.02 6.25
CA HIS A 311 7.53 -15.14 6.94
C HIS A 311 7.88 -15.10 8.44
N LEU A 312 8.23 -13.93 8.95
CA LEU A 312 8.80 -13.75 10.28
C LEU A 312 7.86 -13.03 11.28
N ALA A 313 7.03 -12.08 10.80
CA ALA A 313 6.27 -11.21 11.70
C ALA A 313 4.82 -11.70 11.91
N ASP A 314 4.43 -11.95 13.17
CA ASP A 314 3.08 -12.41 13.54
C ASP A 314 2.08 -11.26 13.62
N MET A 315 1.84 -10.61 12.48
CA MET A 315 1.09 -9.36 12.38
C MET A 315 -0.36 -9.58 11.92
N LYS A 316 -1.30 -8.80 12.49
CA LYS A 316 -2.68 -8.73 11.95
C LYS A 316 -2.65 -8.36 10.45
N PRO A 317 -3.55 -8.97 9.64
CA PRO A 317 -4.81 -9.62 10.00
C PRO A 317 -4.74 -11.11 10.35
N PHE A 318 -3.68 -11.81 9.98
CA PHE A 318 -3.55 -13.25 10.23
C PHE A 318 -2.90 -13.57 11.58
N GLY A 319 -1.98 -12.71 12.02
CA GLY A 319 -1.31 -12.80 13.29
C GLY A 319 -2.02 -12.02 14.40
N LYS A 320 -1.34 -11.87 15.52
CA LYS A 320 -1.89 -11.30 16.78
C LYS A 320 -1.55 -9.82 16.94
N TYR A 321 -0.40 -9.39 16.44
CA TYR A 321 0.24 -8.13 16.80
C TYR A 321 -0.06 -7.01 15.80
N VAL A 322 0.15 -5.77 16.22
CA VAL A 322 0.00 -4.56 15.40
C VAL A 322 1.35 -3.83 15.27
N MET A 323 1.41 -2.79 14.44
CA MET A 323 2.64 -2.05 14.16
C MET A 323 3.31 -1.49 15.42
N ASN A 324 2.51 -1.09 16.42
CA ASN A 324 3.02 -0.62 17.71
C ASN A 324 3.79 -1.70 18.48
N ASP A 325 3.41 -2.97 18.32
CA ASP A 325 4.12 -4.08 18.96
C ASP A 325 5.45 -4.31 18.24
N LEU A 326 5.45 -4.29 16.92
CA LEU A 326 6.67 -4.35 16.11
C LEU A 326 7.65 -3.22 16.46
N ASP A 327 7.14 -1.99 16.63
CA ASP A 327 7.95 -0.82 17.01
C ASP A 327 8.66 -1.02 18.36
N ARG A 328 7.99 -1.62 19.35
CA ARG A 328 8.58 -1.91 20.66
C ARG A 328 9.77 -2.86 20.60
N HIS A 329 9.86 -3.68 19.56
CA HIS A 329 10.95 -4.62 19.30
C HIS A 329 11.95 -4.06 18.27
N GLY A 330 12.00 -2.73 18.09
CA GLY A 330 12.96 -2.05 17.23
C GLY A 330 12.52 -1.84 15.78
N GLY A 331 11.31 -2.27 15.42
CA GLY A 331 10.64 -1.94 14.16
C GLY A 331 11.27 -2.55 12.92
N ILE A 332 11.12 -1.87 11.80
CA ILE A 332 11.61 -2.33 10.49
C ILE A 332 13.14 -2.48 10.44
N PRO A 333 13.95 -1.63 11.07
CA PRO A 333 15.41 -1.81 11.07
C PRO A 333 15.87 -3.16 11.63
N VAL A 334 15.20 -3.69 12.65
CA VAL A 334 15.55 -5.00 13.24
C VAL A 334 15.23 -6.14 12.26
N VAL A 335 14.09 -6.08 11.60
CA VAL A 335 13.73 -7.05 10.55
C VAL A 335 14.74 -6.98 9.40
N MET A 336 15.05 -5.77 8.93
CA MET A 336 16.03 -5.56 7.85
C MET A 336 17.43 -6.02 8.26
N LYS A 337 17.84 -5.81 9.52
CA LYS A 337 19.14 -6.28 10.03
C LYS A 337 19.23 -7.80 10.00
N ALA A 338 18.19 -8.50 10.45
CA ALA A 338 18.15 -9.96 10.40
C ALA A 338 18.22 -10.48 8.96
N LEU A 339 17.49 -9.85 8.03
CA LEU A 339 17.52 -10.21 6.61
C LEU A 339 18.89 -9.90 5.96
N LEU A 340 19.53 -8.80 6.36
CA LEU A 340 20.89 -8.43 5.89
C LEU A 340 21.91 -9.45 6.34
N ASP A 341 21.89 -9.82 7.62
CA ASP A 341 22.84 -10.79 8.21
C ASP A 341 22.68 -12.20 7.58
N ALA A 342 21.48 -12.51 7.13
CA ALA A 342 21.19 -13.74 6.37
C ALA A 342 21.53 -13.64 4.86
N GLY A 343 21.98 -12.47 4.39
CA GLY A 343 22.28 -12.25 2.96
C GLY A 343 21.04 -12.22 2.05
N LEU A 344 19.84 -11.90 2.61
CA LEU A 344 18.58 -11.88 1.90
C LEU A 344 18.23 -10.49 1.33
N ILE A 345 18.91 -9.43 1.76
CA ILE A 345 18.77 -8.08 1.20
C ILE A 345 20.12 -7.50 0.76
N HIS A 346 20.05 -6.53 -0.16
CA HIS A 346 21.21 -5.83 -0.71
C HIS A 346 21.66 -4.71 0.24
N GLY A 347 22.74 -4.94 0.98
CA GLY A 347 23.29 -3.97 1.93
C GLY A 347 23.95 -2.76 1.27
N ASP A 348 24.35 -2.86 0.01
CA ASP A 348 24.99 -1.81 -0.77
C ASP A 348 24.03 -0.82 -1.46
N ALA A 349 22.72 -1.01 -1.31
CA ALA A 349 21.72 -0.09 -1.82
C ALA A 349 21.79 1.27 -1.11
N LEU A 350 21.74 2.36 -1.89
CA LEU A 350 21.80 3.74 -1.38
C LEU A 350 20.46 4.12 -0.74
N THR A 351 20.51 5.05 0.23
CA THR A 351 19.32 5.57 0.91
C THR A 351 19.32 7.10 0.99
N VAL A 352 18.20 7.70 1.40
CA VAL A 352 18.06 9.17 1.61
C VAL A 352 19.02 9.75 2.63
N THR A 353 19.67 8.92 3.45
CA THR A 353 20.71 9.39 4.38
C THR A 353 22.04 9.71 3.70
N GLY A 354 22.19 9.35 2.42
CA GLY A 354 23.47 9.37 1.69
C GLY A 354 24.40 8.21 2.05
N LYS A 355 23.92 7.27 2.87
CA LYS A 355 24.60 6.03 3.27
C LYS A 355 23.89 4.83 2.66
N THR A 356 24.57 3.69 2.63
CA THR A 356 24.02 2.42 2.23
C THR A 356 23.11 1.82 3.30
N VAL A 357 22.29 0.84 2.93
CA VAL A 357 21.47 0.05 3.88
C VAL A 357 22.34 -0.58 4.96
N ALA A 358 23.46 -1.21 4.60
CA ALA A 358 24.36 -1.85 5.57
C ALA A 358 24.94 -0.84 6.56
N GLU A 359 25.36 0.35 6.10
CA GLU A 359 25.89 1.40 6.97
C GLU A 359 24.83 1.94 7.95
N ASN A 360 23.57 2.07 7.51
CA ASN A 360 22.47 2.49 8.36
C ASN A 360 22.08 1.44 9.41
N LEU A 361 22.24 0.16 9.08
CA LEU A 361 21.88 -0.97 9.97
C LEU A 361 23.05 -1.43 10.87
N ALA A 362 24.25 -0.85 10.73
CA ALA A 362 25.45 -1.30 11.44
C ALA A 362 25.32 -1.30 12.96
N GLU A 363 24.57 -0.34 13.51
CA GLU A 363 24.38 -0.18 14.96
C GLU A 363 23.07 -0.80 15.49
N ILE A 364 22.27 -1.42 14.60
CA ILE A 364 21.02 -2.07 15.00
C ILE A 364 21.32 -3.38 15.71
N ASN A 365 20.74 -3.54 16.91
CA ASN A 365 20.88 -4.77 17.68
C ASN A 365 19.89 -5.84 17.16
N PRO A 366 20.35 -6.95 16.58
CA PRO A 366 19.51 -8.03 16.12
C PRO A 366 18.85 -8.83 17.25
N ASP A 367 19.36 -8.76 18.50
CA ASP A 367 18.79 -9.46 19.67
C ASP A 367 17.44 -8.89 20.12
N ALA A 368 16.94 -7.82 19.50
CA ALA A 368 15.59 -7.31 19.71
C ALA A 368 14.49 -8.23 19.15
N ILE A 369 14.85 -9.27 18.40
CA ILE A 369 13.93 -10.34 17.97
C ILE A 369 13.50 -11.14 19.18
N ASP A 370 12.20 -11.06 19.52
CA ASP A 370 11.63 -11.63 20.75
C ASP A 370 11.14 -13.08 20.58
N GLY A 371 11.05 -13.58 19.34
CA GLY A 371 10.51 -14.89 19.02
C GLY A 371 8.97 -15.00 19.07
N GLU A 372 8.27 -13.90 19.34
CA GLU A 372 6.81 -13.80 19.36
C GLU A 372 6.28 -12.86 18.29
N VAL A 373 6.55 -11.56 18.39
CA VAL A 373 6.16 -10.54 17.39
C VAL A 373 6.98 -10.73 16.13
N ILE A 374 8.29 -10.94 16.30
CA ILE A 374 9.24 -11.21 15.22
C ILE A 374 9.87 -12.58 15.51
N ARG A 375 9.59 -13.58 14.67
CA ARG A 375 10.22 -14.89 14.72
C ARG A 375 11.66 -14.82 14.20
N SER A 376 12.51 -15.72 14.71
CA SER A 376 13.85 -15.89 14.14
C SER A 376 13.80 -16.60 12.79
N LEU A 377 14.85 -16.43 11.99
CA LEU A 377 14.99 -17.13 10.70
C LEU A 377 15.01 -18.65 10.84
N ASP A 378 15.47 -19.18 11.99
CA ASP A 378 15.51 -20.61 12.28
C ASP A 378 14.15 -21.17 12.73
N ASN A 379 13.22 -20.28 13.12
CA ASN A 379 11.88 -20.67 13.57
C ASN A 379 10.82 -19.71 13.02
N PRO A 380 10.69 -19.59 11.68
CA PRO A 380 9.74 -18.68 11.04
C PRO A 380 8.29 -19.15 11.24
N ILE A 381 7.32 -18.27 10.95
CA ILE A 381 5.90 -18.63 10.87
C ILE A 381 5.67 -19.56 9.68
N HIS A 382 6.23 -19.19 8.50
CA HIS A 382 6.27 -20.01 7.29
C HIS A 382 7.66 -19.94 6.68
N SER A 383 8.08 -21.04 6.05
CA SER A 383 9.41 -21.15 5.40
C SER A 383 9.54 -20.28 4.14
N THR A 384 8.42 -19.81 3.59
CA THR A 384 8.35 -18.94 2.41
C THR A 384 7.56 -17.68 2.71
N GLY A 385 7.65 -16.69 1.81
CA GLY A 385 6.98 -15.40 1.96
C GLY A 385 5.46 -15.49 2.04
N GLY A 386 4.85 -14.47 2.66
CA GLY A 386 3.40 -14.42 2.92
C GLY A 386 2.52 -14.10 1.70
N LEU A 387 3.10 -13.88 0.51
CA LEU A 387 2.38 -13.58 -0.74
C LEU A 387 2.85 -14.52 -1.86
N THR A 388 1.92 -14.93 -2.72
CA THR A 388 2.20 -15.78 -3.89
C THR A 388 1.49 -15.25 -5.12
N ILE A 389 2.18 -15.25 -6.25
CA ILE A 389 1.60 -14.99 -7.58
C ILE A 389 1.21 -16.33 -8.21
N LEU A 390 -0.02 -16.39 -8.67
CA LEU A 390 -0.57 -17.56 -9.37
C LEU A 390 -0.73 -17.25 -10.86
N HIS A 391 -0.47 -18.26 -11.69
CA HIS A 391 -0.75 -18.21 -13.13
C HIS A 391 -1.62 -19.41 -13.53
N GLY A 392 -2.20 -19.39 -14.72
CA GLY A 392 -2.99 -20.51 -15.20
C GLY A 392 -4.04 -20.10 -16.22
N THR A 393 -4.90 -21.04 -16.58
CA THR A 393 -5.91 -20.80 -17.60
C THR A 393 -6.95 -19.74 -17.20
N LEU A 394 -7.15 -19.51 -15.88
CA LEU A 394 -8.04 -18.44 -15.40
C LEU A 394 -7.31 -17.09 -15.25
N ALA A 395 -6.01 -17.11 -14.99
CA ALA A 395 -5.20 -15.92 -14.75
C ALA A 395 -3.89 -15.95 -15.57
N PRO A 396 -3.94 -15.87 -16.91
CA PRO A 396 -2.75 -15.98 -17.75
C PRO A 396 -1.73 -14.84 -17.53
N GLU A 397 -2.16 -13.65 -17.13
CA GLU A 397 -1.27 -12.54 -16.78
C GLU A 397 -0.95 -12.49 -15.28
N GLY A 398 -1.57 -13.34 -14.47
CA GLY A 398 -1.31 -13.48 -13.05
C GLY A 398 -2.50 -13.13 -12.15
N ALA A 399 -2.40 -13.57 -10.91
CA ALA A 399 -3.29 -13.28 -9.80
C ALA A 399 -2.48 -13.27 -8.50
N VAL A 400 -2.97 -12.64 -7.45
CA VAL A 400 -2.27 -12.50 -6.17
C VAL A 400 -3.07 -13.15 -5.06
N VAL A 401 -2.40 -14.00 -4.27
CA VAL A 401 -2.96 -14.60 -3.05
C VAL A 401 -2.06 -14.31 -1.86
N LYS A 402 -2.69 -14.06 -0.71
CA LYS A 402 -1.97 -14.01 0.57
C LYS A 402 -1.99 -15.40 1.19
N THR A 403 -0.83 -16.03 1.27
CA THR A 403 -0.65 -17.38 1.79
C THR A 403 -0.42 -17.43 3.29
N ALA A 404 -0.04 -16.29 3.89
CA ALA A 404 0.06 -16.16 5.33
C ALA A 404 -1.30 -16.45 6.00
N GLY A 405 -1.39 -17.56 6.74
CA GLY A 405 -2.61 -17.95 7.48
C GLY A 405 -3.60 -18.83 6.70
N PHE A 406 -3.17 -19.45 5.62
CA PHE A 406 -3.96 -20.43 4.89
C PHE A 406 -3.20 -21.77 4.76
N ASP A 407 -3.81 -22.85 5.30
CA ASP A 407 -3.18 -24.18 5.39
C ASP A 407 -3.50 -25.12 4.22
N ALA A 408 -4.47 -24.78 3.36
CA ALA A 408 -4.86 -25.65 2.25
C ALA A 408 -3.99 -25.39 1.02
N GLU A 409 -3.27 -26.41 0.56
CA GLU A 409 -2.44 -26.33 -0.65
C GLU A 409 -3.28 -26.35 -1.94
N VAL A 410 -4.42 -27.01 -1.93
CA VAL A 410 -5.30 -27.19 -3.10
C VAL A 410 -6.75 -26.93 -2.72
N PHE A 411 -7.46 -26.16 -3.55
CA PHE A 411 -8.91 -26.03 -3.49
C PHE A 411 -9.50 -26.23 -4.89
N GLU A 412 -10.57 -27.01 -5.00
CA GLU A 412 -11.29 -27.23 -6.26
C GLU A 412 -12.79 -27.23 -5.99
N GLY A 413 -13.55 -26.47 -6.78
CA GLY A 413 -14.99 -26.38 -6.59
C GLY A 413 -15.74 -25.74 -7.75
N PRO A 414 -17.07 -25.82 -7.76
CA PRO A 414 -17.92 -25.19 -8.76
C PRO A 414 -17.98 -23.67 -8.58
N ALA A 415 -17.90 -22.95 -9.67
CA ALA A 415 -18.04 -21.50 -9.70
C ALA A 415 -19.45 -21.05 -9.36
N ARG A 416 -19.56 -19.96 -8.60
CA ARG A 416 -20.73 -19.11 -8.40
C ARG A 416 -20.38 -17.70 -8.82
N VAL A 417 -20.95 -17.24 -9.93
CA VAL A 417 -20.51 -16.01 -10.61
C VAL A 417 -21.41 -14.83 -10.26
N TYR A 418 -20.79 -13.73 -9.86
CA TYR A 418 -21.49 -12.50 -9.46
C TYR A 418 -20.86 -11.27 -10.12
N GLU A 419 -21.74 -10.39 -10.62
CA GLU A 419 -21.33 -9.08 -11.17
C GLU A 419 -21.25 -8.06 -10.01
N GLY A 420 -20.05 -7.97 -9.42
CA GLY A 420 -19.74 -7.08 -8.29
C GLY A 420 -20.09 -7.64 -6.91
N GLU A 421 -19.54 -6.98 -5.88
CA GLU A 421 -19.63 -7.42 -4.47
C GLU A 421 -21.09 -7.49 -3.96
N ARG A 422 -21.94 -6.54 -4.38
CA ARG A 422 -23.33 -6.48 -3.91
C ARG A 422 -24.11 -7.73 -4.25
N ALA A 423 -24.00 -8.22 -5.49
CA ALA A 423 -24.69 -9.42 -5.92
C ALA A 423 -24.24 -10.66 -5.14
N ALA A 424 -22.93 -10.75 -4.81
CA ALA A 424 -22.40 -11.83 -3.99
C ALA A 424 -22.92 -11.75 -2.54
N MET A 425 -23.03 -10.55 -1.96
CA MET A 425 -23.60 -10.34 -0.62
C MET A 425 -25.07 -10.74 -0.55
N ASP A 426 -25.87 -10.35 -1.54
CA ASP A 426 -27.28 -10.72 -1.61
C ASP A 426 -27.44 -12.26 -1.72
N ALA A 427 -26.62 -12.91 -2.56
CA ALA A 427 -26.61 -14.36 -2.72
C ALA A 427 -26.20 -15.11 -1.44
N LEU A 428 -25.22 -14.60 -0.68
CA LEU A 428 -24.83 -15.16 0.60
C LEU A 428 -25.98 -15.09 1.62
N THR A 429 -26.67 -13.94 1.67
CA THR A 429 -27.83 -13.73 2.55
C THR A 429 -29.00 -14.66 2.20
N GLU A 430 -29.16 -14.97 0.92
CA GLU A 430 -30.19 -15.90 0.41
C GLU A 430 -29.78 -17.39 0.56
N GLY A 431 -28.61 -17.69 1.11
CA GLY A 431 -28.11 -19.06 1.28
C GLY A 431 -27.72 -19.77 -0.02
N LYS A 432 -27.39 -19.02 -1.09
CA LYS A 432 -26.99 -19.56 -2.39
C LYS A 432 -25.48 -19.87 -2.49
N ILE A 433 -24.70 -19.50 -1.48
CA ILE A 433 -23.27 -19.80 -1.36
C ILE A 433 -23.10 -20.82 -0.23
N GLY A 434 -22.43 -21.93 -0.52
CA GLY A 434 -22.22 -23.03 0.41
C GLY A 434 -20.76 -23.50 0.44
N ALA A 435 -20.47 -24.41 1.38
CA ALA A 435 -19.15 -25.03 1.49
C ALA A 435 -18.76 -25.74 0.18
N GLY A 436 -17.52 -25.55 -0.25
CA GLY A 436 -16.97 -26.09 -1.51
C GLY A 436 -17.19 -25.19 -2.73
N ASP A 437 -17.97 -24.10 -2.63
CA ASP A 437 -18.17 -23.17 -3.75
C ASP A 437 -16.93 -22.28 -3.99
N VAL A 438 -16.72 -21.94 -5.26
CA VAL A 438 -15.77 -20.91 -5.71
C VAL A 438 -16.57 -19.67 -6.12
N VAL A 439 -16.57 -18.67 -5.28
CA VAL A 439 -17.29 -17.41 -5.52
C VAL A 439 -16.45 -16.51 -6.42
N VAL A 440 -16.92 -16.24 -7.63
CA VAL A 440 -16.26 -15.41 -8.64
C VAL A 440 -16.97 -14.05 -8.70
N ILE A 441 -16.28 -13.01 -8.22
CA ILE A 441 -16.77 -11.63 -8.27
C ILE A 441 -15.98 -10.90 -9.36
N ARG A 442 -16.66 -10.55 -10.45
CA ARG A 442 -16.02 -9.92 -11.61
C ARG A 442 -16.58 -8.53 -11.90
N GLN A 443 -16.02 -7.83 -12.88
CA GLN A 443 -16.30 -6.42 -13.20
C GLN A 443 -15.86 -5.44 -12.07
N GLU A 444 -14.86 -5.83 -11.32
CA GLU A 444 -14.24 -5.01 -10.25
C GLU A 444 -12.75 -4.73 -10.53
N GLY A 445 -12.28 -5.07 -11.74
CA GLY A 445 -10.90 -4.80 -12.20
C GLY A 445 -10.62 -3.31 -12.47
N PRO A 446 -9.39 -2.97 -12.90
CA PRO A 446 -8.97 -1.57 -13.11
C PRO A 446 -9.90 -0.75 -13.98
N LYS A 447 -10.43 -1.32 -15.07
CA LYS A 447 -11.31 -0.65 -16.03
C LYS A 447 -12.78 -0.94 -15.76
N GLY A 448 -13.13 -2.21 -15.50
CA GLY A 448 -14.51 -2.68 -15.32
C GLY A 448 -15.16 -2.16 -14.05
N GLY A 449 -14.44 -2.23 -12.94
CA GLY A 449 -14.74 -1.57 -11.67
C GLY A 449 -13.78 -0.43 -11.41
N PRO A 450 -13.87 0.73 -12.11
CA PRO A 450 -12.82 1.73 -12.10
C PRO A 450 -12.26 2.00 -10.71
N GLY A 451 -10.91 1.84 -10.60
CA GLY A 451 -10.22 1.96 -9.33
C GLY A 451 -10.09 0.65 -8.54
N MET A 452 -10.45 -0.53 -9.12
CA MET A 452 -10.24 -1.83 -8.47
C MET A 452 -10.62 -1.79 -6.99
N ARG A 453 -11.86 -1.49 -6.64
CA ARG A 453 -12.23 -1.29 -5.23
C ARG A 453 -11.86 -2.48 -4.35
N GLU A 454 -11.46 -2.20 -3.13
CA GLU A 454 -11.22 -3.24 -2.13
C GLU A 454 -12.54 -3.75 -1.56
N MET A 455 -12.70 -5.07 -1.51
CA MET A 455 -13.85 -5.73 -0.95
C MET A 455 -13.49 -6.31 0.42
N LEU A 456 -14.26 -5.94 1.44
CA LEU A 456 -14.12 -6.46 2.81
C LEU A 456 -15.46 -6.96 3.35
N ALA A 457 -16.57 -6.41 2.88
CA ALA A 457 -17.89 -6.78 3.38
C ALA A 457 -18.21 -8.25 3.09
N ILE A 458 -17.96 -8.71 1.86
CA ILE A 458 -18.21 -10.11 1.48
C ILE A 458 -17.29 -11.07 2.23
N THR A 459 -16.01 -10.74 2.42
CA THR A 459 -15.06 -11.61 3.14
C THR A 459 -15.41 -11.73 4.62
N GLY A 460 -15.80 -10.61 5.24
CA GLY A 460 -16.30 -10.59 6.62
C GLY A 460 -17.61 -11.36 6.79
N ALA A 461 -18.53 -11.23 5.83
CA ALA A 461 -19.82 -11.93 5.86
C ALA A 461 -19.67 -13.46 5.68
N ILE A 462 -18.81 -13.91 4.76
CA ILE A 462 -18.50 -15.34 4.57
C ILE A 462 -17.88 -15.93 5.85
N LYS A 463 -16.95 -15.21 6.50
CA LYS A 463 -16.37 -15.60 7.77
C LYS A 463 -17.45 -15.67 8.88
N GLY A 464 -18.32 -14.66 8.96
CA GLY A 464 -19.42 -14.59 9.90
C GLY A 464 -20.46 -15.72 9.72
N ALA A 465 -20.65 -16.19 8.47
CA ALA A 465 -21.49 -17.35 8.16
C ALA A 465 -20.83 -18.70 8.46
N GLY A 466 -19.58 -18.71 8.98
CA GLY A 466 -18.84 -19.95 9.29
C GLY A 466 -18.21 -20.62 8.06
N LEU A 467 -18.23 -19.97 6.88
CA LEU A 467 -17.76 -20.51 5.60
C LEU A 467 -16.31 -20.10 5.24
N GLY A 468 -15.63 -19.38 6.11
CA GLY A 468 -14.34 -18.76 5.82
C GLY A 468 -13.20 -19.72 5.44
N LYS A 469 -13.31 -21.01 5.74
CA LYS A 469 -12.35 -22.07 5.35
C LYS A 469 -12.84 -22.94 4.20
N ASP A 470 -14.12 -22.86 3.87
CA ASP A 470 -14.80 -23.80 2.97
C ASP A 470 -15.20 -23.15 1.64
N VAL A 471 -14.98 -21.85 1.48
CA VAL A 471 -15.30 -21.08 0.27
C VAL A 471 -14.05 -20.36 -0.23
N LEU A 472 -13.77 -20.49 -1.52
CA LEU A 472 -12.74 -19.72 -2.22
C LEU A 472 -13.37 -18.46 -2.84
N LEU A 473 -12.75 -17.30 -2.62
CA LEU A 473 -13.14 -16.04 -3.27
C LEU A 473 -12.16 -15.65 -4.38
N LEU A 474 -12.68 -15.34 -5.55
CA LEU A 474 -11.91 -14.89 -6.72
C LEU A 474 -12.42 -13.56 -7.24
N THR A 475 -11.52 -12.67 -7.68
CA THR A 475 -11.91 -11.39 -8.28
C THR A 475 -10.84 -10.81 -9.21
N ASP A 476 -11.27 -10.10 -10.25
CA ASP A 476 -10.42 -9.20 -11.03
C ASP A 476 -10.16 -7.85 -10.33
N GLY A 477 -10.87 -7.58 -9.23
CA GLY A 477 -10.63 -6.47 -8.31
C GLY A 477 -9.64 -6.80 -7.20
N ARG A 478 -9.88 -6.26 -6.01
CA ARG A 478 -9.03 -6.46 -4.82
C ARG A 478 -9.84 -6.89 -3.61
N PHE A 479 -9.21 -7.65 -2.73
CA PHE A 479 -9.67 -7.81 -1.37
C PHE A 479 -8.85 -6.90 -0.44
N SER A 480 -9.48 -6.42 0.63
CA SER A 480 -8.82 -5.56 1.61
C SER A 480 -7.60 -6.22 2.23
N GLY A 481 -6.58 -5.43 2.58
CA GLY A 481 -5.42 -5.90 3.35
C GLY A 481 -5.78 -6.53 4.71
N GLY A 482 -6.98 -6.26 5.22
CA GLY A 482 -7.52 -6.87 6.44
C GLY A 482 -8.31 -8.16 6.24
N THR A 483 -8.42 -8.65 5.00
CA THR A 483 -9.16 -9.87 4.66
C THR A 483 -8.47 -11.13 5.21
N THR A 484 -9.28 -12.07 5.73
CA THR A 484 -8.87 -13.42 6.14
C THR A 484 -9.61 -14.46 5.30
N GLY A 485 -9.03 -15.66 5.14
CA GLY A 485 -9.55 -16.72 4.29
C GLY A 485 -8.86 -16.80 2.92
N LEU A 486 -9.24 -17.80 2.11
CA LEU A 486 -8.66 -17.99 0.78
C LEU A 486 -9.30 -17.01 -0.21
N CYS A 487 -8.57 -15.92 -0.47
CA CYS A 487 -9.01 -14.85 -1.36
C CYS A 487 -7.93 -14.55 -2.39
N ILE A 488 -8.27 -14.71 -3.67
CA ILE A 488 -7.38 -14.48 -4.80
C ILE A 488 -7.89 -13.28 -5.57
N GLY A 489 -7.10 -12.21 -5.59
CA GLY A 489 -7.42 -10.97 -6.30
C GLY A 489 -6.49 -10.67 -7.45
N HIS A 490 -6.70 -9.50 -8.08
CA HIS A 490 -5.89 -9.01 -9.19
C HIS A 490 -5.84 -9.98 -10.39
N ILE A 491 -6.90 -10.79 -10.59
CA ILE A 491 -6.96 -11.72 -11.71
C ILE A 491 -6.87 -10.93 -13.01
N ALA A 492 -5.85 -11.23 -13.80
CA ALA A 492 -5.57 -10.54 -15.04
C ALA A 492 -5.40 -11.54 -16.21
N PRO A 493 -5.93 -11.20 -17.41
CA PRO A 493 -6.69 -9.99 -17.76
C PRO A 493 -8.07 -9.92 -17.06
N GLU A 494 -8.54 -8.69 -16.77
CA GLU A 494 -9.84 -8.45 -16.15
C GLU A 494 -11.03 -8.78 -17.06
N ALA A 495 -12.23 -8.86 -16.49
CA ALA A 495 -13.43 -9.26 -17.24
C ALA A 495 -13.79 -8.31 -18.38
N VAL A 496 -13.63 -6.99 -18.23
CA VAL A 496 -13.98 -6.02 -19.29
C VAL A 496 -13.05 -6.10 -20.50
N ASP A 497 -11.83 -6.61 -20.33
CA ASP A 497 -10.87 -6.87 -21.41
C ASP A 497 -11.03 -8.31 -21.99
N CYS A 498 -12.16 -8.98 -21.73
CA CYS A 498 -12.40 -10.36 -22.14
C CYS A 498 -11.37 -11.35 -21.58
N GLY A 499 -10.86 -11.12 -20.39
CA GLY A 499 -10.05 -12.10 -19.68
C GLY A 499 -10.86 -13.38 -19.40
N PRO A 500 -10.20 -14.52 -19.13
CA PRO A 500 -10.89 -15.79 -18.87
C PRO A 500 -11.97 -15.71 -17.79
N ILE A 501 -11.79 -14.85 -16.79
CA ILE A 501 -12.77 -14.61 -15.73
C ILE A 501 -14.13 -14.12 -16.27
N ALA A 502 -14.15 -13.40 -17.39
CA ALA A 502 -15.37 -12.96 -18.06
C ALA A 502 -16.19 -14.14 -18.63
N LEU A 503 -15.53 -15.24 -18.93
CA LEU A 503 -16.09 -16.41 -19.61
C LEU A 503 -16.56 -17.48 -18.64
N VAL A 504 -16.27 -17.35 -17.33
CA VAL A 504 -16.72 -18.28 -16.29
C VAL A 504 -18.24 -18.26 -16.19
N ARG A 505 -18.84 -19.45 -16.07
CA ARG A 505 -20.27 -19.66 -15.82
C ARG A 505 -20.51 -20.42 -14.53
N ASP A 506 -21.69 -20.27 -13.96
CA ASP A 506 -22.09 -21.04 -12.78
C ASP A 506 -21.92 -22.54 -13.03
N GLY A 507 -21.27 -23.21 -12.08
CA GLY A 507 -21.00 -24.64 -12.13
C GLY A 507 -19.69 -25.03 -12.85
N ASP A 508 -19.00 -24.10 -13.52
CA ASP A 508 -17.67 -24.38 -14.06
C ASP A 508 -16.71 -24.75 -12.92
N LEU A 509 -15.90 -25.76 -13.15
CA LEU A 509 -14.95 -26.20 -12.14
C LEU A 509 -13.69 -25.34 -12.17
N ILE A 510 -13.33 -24.77 -11.03
CA ILE A 510 -12.10 -23.96 -10.84
C ILE A 510 -11.21 -24.66 -9.83
N ARG A 511 -9.93 -24.75 -10.15
CA ARG A 511 -8.89 -25.32 -9.27
C ARG A 511 -7.80 -24.31 -9.00
N VAL A 512 -7.48 -24.12 -7.73
CA VAL A 512 -6.24 -23.47 -7.28
C VAL A 512 -5.31 -24.50 -6.67
N ASP A 513 -4.03 -24.39 -6.98
CA ASP A 513 -2.95 -25.18 -6.40
C ASP A 513 -1.81 -24.22 -6.02
N ILE A 514 -1.72 -23.93 -4.73
CA ILE A 514 -0.76 -22.94 -4.21
C ILE A 514 0.67 -23.43 -4.37
N ALA A 515 0.93 -24.73 -4.12
CA ALA A 515 2.26 -25.31 -4.24
C ALA A 515 2.79 -25.25 -5.68
N HIS A 516 1.91 -25.47 -6.67
CA HIS A 516 2.26 -25.36 -8.10
C HIS A 516 1.99 -23.97 -8.68
N ARG A 517 1.53 -23.02 -7.88
CA ARG A 517 1.20 -21.64 -8.29
C ARG A 517 0.25 -21.57 -9.45
N SER A 518 -0.73 -22.47 -9.50
CA SER A 518 -1.70 -22.51 -10.58
C SER A 518 -3.09 -22.08 -10.15
N LEU A 519 -3.79 -21.39 -11.08
CA LEU A 519 -5.19 -21.01 -11.00
C LEU A 519 -5.87 -21.33 -12.33
N ASP A 520 -6.63 -22.41 -12.35
CA ASP A 520 -7.13 -23.01 -13.57
C ASP A 520 -8.66 -23.06 -13.64
N LEU A 521 -9.18 -22.66 -14.77
CA LEU A 521 -10.56 -22.92 -15.20
C LEU A 521 -10.60 -24.24 -15.98
N LYS A 522 -11.30 -25.23 -15.44
CA LYS A 522 -11.39 -26.59 -16.01
C LYS A 522 -12.54 -26.68 -17.02
N VAL A 523 -12.46 -25.89 -18.07
CA VAL A 523 -13.41 -25.88 -19.20
C VAL A 523 -12.64 -26.21 -20.48
N ASP A 524 -13.26 -26.95 -21.40
CA ASP A 524 -12.64 -27.29 -22.68
C ASP A 524 -12.26 -26.02 -23.45
N PRO A 525 -11.04 -25.95 -24.04
CA PRO A 525 -10.58 -24.76 -24.76
C PRO A 525 -11.49 -24.33 -25.91
N ASN A 526 -12.13 -25.28 -26.62
CA ASN A 526 -13.05 -24.98 -27.72
C ASN A 526 -14.36 -24.35 -27.18
N GLU A 527 -14.83 -24.79 -26.02
CA GLU A 527 -15.96 -24.19 -25.34
C GLU A 527 -15.64 -22.75 -24.89
N LEU A 528 -14.45 -22.51 -24.32
CA LEU A 528 -14.02 -21.16 -23.96
C LEU A 528 -13.92 -20.25 -25.18
N GLU A 529 -13.39 -20.73 -26.30
CA GLU A 529 -13.34 -19.96 -27.55
C GLU A 529 -14.75 -19.65 -28.09
N SER A 530 -15.68 -20.59 -27.99
CA SER A 530 -17.09 -20.37 -28.33
C SER A 530 -17.73 -19.29 -27.44
N ARG A 531 -17.46 -19.34 -26.13
CA ARG A 531 -17.94 -18.32 -25.19
C ARG A 531 -17.39 -16.93 -25.50
N LYS A 532 -16.10 -16.86 -25.88
CA LYS A 532 -15.42 -15.62 -26.27
C LYS A 532 -16.05 -14.99 -27.50
N GLN A 533 -16.43 -15.77 -28.52
CA GLN A 533 -17.10 -15.27 -29.71
C GLN A 533 -18.46 -14.63 -29.41
N GLY A 534 -19.14 -15.09 -28.37
CA GLY A 534 -20.43 -14.53 -27.92
C GLY A 534 -20.33 -13.41 -26.89
N TRP A 535 -19.09 -13.13 -26.41
CA TRP A 535 -18.90 -12.14 -25.37
C TRP A 535 -19.06 -10.70 -25.88
N GLN A 536 -19.64 -9.85 -25.06
CA GLN A 536 -19.76 -8.40 -25.30
C GLN A 536 -19.30 -7.64 -24.06
N PRO A 537 -18.52 -6.57 -24.23
CA PRO A 537 -18.10 -5.74 -23.09
C PRO A 537 -19.30 -5.08 -22.42
N GLN A 538 -19.28 -5.02 -21.10
CA GLN A 538 -20.27 -4.26 -20.34
C GLN A 538 -20.15 -2.76 -20.67
N PRO A 539 -21.27 -2.00 -20.67
CA PRO A 539 -21.22 -0.55 -20.80
C PRO A 539 -20.34 0.07 -19.72
N ALA A 540 -19.60 1.13 -20.08
CA ALA A 540 -18.77 1.85 -19.11
C ALA A 540 -19.60 2.33 -17.92
N ARG A 541 -19.17 1.96 -16.70
CA ARG A 541 -19.86 2.31 -15.44
C ARG A 541 -19.92 3.82 -15.22
N TYR A 542 -18.88 4.54 -15.66
CA TYR A 542 -18.79 6.00 -15.55
C TYR A 542 -18.42 6.62 -16.89
N THR A 543 -19.18 7.64 -17.33
CA THR A 543 -19.01 8.31 -18.64
C THR A 543 -18.32 9.67 -18.52
N ARG A 544 -18.11 10.21 -17.32
CA ARG A 544 -17.48 11.50 -17.05
C ARG A 544 -16.75 11.53 -15.72
N GLY A 545 -15.95 12.57 -15.49
CA GLY A 545 -15.20 12.78 -14.25
C GLY A 545 -13.91 11.96 -14.20
N VAL A 546 -13.33 11.88 -13.00
CA VAL A 546 -12.03 11.25 -12.77
C VAL A 546 -12.04 9.74 -13.07
N LEU A 547 -13.11 9.04 -12.69
CA LEU A 547 -13.25 7.60 -12.96
C LEU A 547 -13.31 7.28 -14.45
N ALA A 548 -14.02 8.10 -15.26
CA ALA A 548 -14.05 7.93 -16.70
C ALA A 548 -12.70 8.22 -17.38
N LYS A 549 -11.90 9.17 -16.85
CA LYS A 549 -10.53 9.39 -17.31
C LYS A 549 -9.64 8.20 -16.98
N TYR A 550 -9.71 7.74 -15.72
CA TYR A 550 -8.96 6.59 -15.25
C TYR A 550 -9.22 5.34 -16.09
N THR A 551 -10.49 4.98 -16.32
CA THR A 551 -10.87 3.82 -17.14
C THR A 551 -10.24 3.83 -18.55
N LYS A 552 -10.05 5.03 -19.13
CA LYS A 552 -9.47 5.16 -20.49
C LYS A 552 -7.96 4.97 -20.52
N LEU A 553 -7.28 5.24 -19.40
CA LEU A 553 -5.82 5.31 -19.35
C LEU A 553 -5.21 4.12 -18.62
N VAL A 554 -5.96 3.56 -17.66
CA VAL A 554 -5.43 2.53 -16.77
C VAL A 554 -5.04 1.27 -17.52
N ARG A 555 -3.90 0.71 -17.12
CA ARG A 555 -3.35 -0.56 -17.60
C ARG A 555 -3.83 -1.73 -16.74
N SER A 556 -3.44 -2.94 -17.14
CA SER A 556 -3.72 -4.17 -16.42
C SER A 556 -3.21 -4.13 -14.97
N ALA A 557 -3.86 -4.90 -14.09
CA ALA A 557 -3.39 -5.13 -12.73
C ALA A 557 -2.01 -5.80 -12.72
N SER A 558 -1.68 -6.63 -13.72
CA SER A 558 -0.34 -7.23 -13.90
C SER A 558 0.77 -6.22 -14.16
N GLU A 559 0.41 -4.99 -14.55
CA GLU A 559 1.32 -3.86 -14.76
C GLU A 559 1.23 -2.81 -13.63
N GLY A 560 0.52 -3.09 -12.53
CA GLY A 560 0.36 -2.17 -11.40
C GLY A 560 -0.85 -1.24 -11.49
N ALA A 561 -1.76 -1.43 -12.45
CA ALA A 561 -2.96 -0.59 -12.67
C ALA A 561 -2.64 0.91 -12.69
N ILE A 562 -1.65 1.31 -13.47
CA ILE A 562 -1.19 2.70 -13.64
C ILE A 562 -1.82 3.38 -14.85
N THR A 563 -1.77 4.71 -14.89
CA THR A 563 -2.33 5.50 -15.99
C THR A 563 -1.25 6.15 -16.89
N GLY A 564 0.03 5.98 -16.56
CA GLY A 564 1.19 6.50 -17.28
C GLY A 564 1.93 5.47 -18.14
#